data_725b739036bbf8657b9dd3d008490fdc
#
_entry.id   725b739036bbf8657b9dd3d008490fdc
#
_cell.length_a   1.000
_cell.length_b   1.000
_cell.length_c   1.000
_cell.angle_alpha   90.00
_cell.angle_beta   90.00
_cell.angle_gamma   90.00
#
_symmetry.space_group_name_H-M   'P 1'
#
loop_
_entity.id
_entity.type
_entity.pdbx_description
1 polymer ?
#
loop_
_entity_poly.entity_id
_entity_poly.type
_entity_poly.pdbx_seq_one_letter_code
_entity_poly.pdbx_strand_id
1 'polypeptide(L)'
;MTRRIQVGAVPVGGGAAVSIQSMCNTPTEDVNATVRQIQRLEQAGCEIVRVAVPTEEAARAIPSIKAAIHIPLVADVHFDYRLALLCVDGGVDKIRINPGNIGSKDRVRAVADACRERNIPIRVGVNGGSLEKDLVQKYGGVTAEALAESALGHVRLLEECGFGDICISVKCSRVPVNMAAYELLHEKVDYPLHLGVTEAGTPEMGVLKSAIGIGGLLCRGIGDTLRVSLTADPVEEVVAAKRILQACGLRQTGPDLIACPTCGRTKYDMLPIAREVERRLKSCDKPITVAVMGCVVNGPGEASAADVGIAGGKGEGLLFAKGTVLRKVPEDQLVDALFEEIDKL
;
A
#
# COMPACT_ATOMS: atom_id res chain seq x y z
N MET A 1 16.69 11.09 0.79
CA MET A 1 16.29 9.88 1.56
C MET A 1 15.58 10.37 2.82
N THR A 2 14.40 9.86 3.13
CA THR A 2 13.61 10.24 4.31
C THR A 2 14.26 9.75 5.60
N ARG A 3 13.92 10.37 6.74
CA ARG A 3 14.29 9.87 8.08
C ARG A 3 13.66 8.50 8.32
N ARG A 4 14.28 7.70 9.17
CA ARG A 4 13.71 6.42 9.60
C ARG A 4 12.95 6.62 10.92
N ILE A 5 11.71 6.14 10.96
CA ILE A 5 10.93 5.98 12.18
C ILE A 5 10.61 4.50 12.40
N GLN A 6 10.25 4.14 13.63
CA GLN A 6 9.93 2.76 13.99
C GLN A 6 8.46 2.66 14.37
N VAL A 7 7.70 1.76 13.72
CA VAL A 7 6.29 1.48 14.03
C VAL A 7 6.20 0.05 14.56
N GLY A 8 6.26 -0.12 15.87
CA GLY A 8 6.45 -1.43 16.47
C GLY A 8 7.71 -2.10 15.91
N ALA A 9 7.59 -3.27 15.30
CA ALA A 9 8.71 -3.98 14.66
C ALA A 9 8.99 -3.52 13.21
N VAL A 10 8.14 -2.65 12.61
CA VAL A 10 8.24 -2.27 11.20
C VAL A 10 8.96 -0.93 11.05
N PRO A 11 10.14 -0.91 10.37
CA PRO A 11 10.81 0.33 10.02
C PRO A 11 10.09 1.04 8.86
N VAL A 12 9.98 2.37 8.91
CA VAL A 12 9.35 3.19 7.86
C VAL A 12 10.28 4.35 7.53
N GLY A 13 10.61 4.53 6.27
CA GLY A 13 11.59 5.52 5.83
C GLY A 13 13.04 5.06 5.97
N GLY A 14 13.99 5.93 5.69
CA GLY A 14 15.42 5.63 5.81
C GLY A 14 15.91 4.52 4.88
N GLY A 15 15.28 4.33 3.72
CA GLY A 15 15.61 3.26 2.77
C GLY A 15 15.05 1.88 3.13
N ALA A 16 14.18 1.78 4.15
CA ALA A 16 13.46 0.55 4.43
C ALA A 16 12.47 0.20 3.29
N ALA A 17 12.11 -1.06 3.16
CA ALA A 17 11.10 -1.49 2.20
C ALA A 17 9.76 -0.77 2.46
N VAL A 18 9.08 -0.37 1.39
CA VAL A 18 7.78 0.31 1.48
C VAL A 18 6.76 -0.62 2.14
N SER A 19 6.21 -0.20 3.29
CA SER A 19 5.30 -1.02 4.08
C SER A 19 3.83 -0.86 3.67
N ILE A 20 3.09 -1.97 3.73
CA ILE A 20 1.65 -2.04 3.44
C ILE A 20 0.87 -1.85 4.74
N GLN A 21 0.05 -0.81 4.79
CA GLN A 21 -0.91 -0.59 5.86
C GLN A 21 -2.33 -0.79 5.34
N SER A 22 -3.21 -1.40 6.15
CA SER A 22 -4.66 -1.38 5.94
C SER A 22 -5.40 -0.81 7.15
N MET A 23 -6.73 -0.78 7.10
CA MET A 23 -7.56 -0.24 8.16
C MET A 23 -8.79 -1.11 8.36
N CYS A 24 -9.09 -1.44 9.61
CA CYS A 24 -10.32 -2.12 9.98
C CYS A 24 -11.55 -1.25 9.69
N ASN A 25 -12.63 -1.90 9.30
CA ASN A 25 -13.97 -1.30 9.17
C ASN A 25 -14.96 -1.83 10.24
N THR A 26 -14.47 -2.65 11.18
CA THR A 26 -15.23 -3.08 12.37
C THR A 26 -15.26 -1.96 13.41
N PRO A 27 -16.32 -1.87 14.24
CA PRO A 27 -16.29 -1.07 15.47
C PRO A 27 -15.14 -1.54 16.36
N THR A 28 -14.26 -0.62 16.78
CA THR A 28 -13.02 -0.96 17.51
C THR A 28 -13.32 -1.54 18.91
N GLU A 29 -14.43 -1.13 19.53
CA GLU A 29 -14.93 -1.66 20.78
C GLU A 29 -15.37 -3.13 20.70
N ASP A 30 -15.74 -3.64 19.50
CA ASP A 30 -15.90 -5.09 19.27
C ASP A 30 -14.52 -5.73 19.04
N VAL A 31 -13.85 -6.03 20.15
CA VAL A 31 -12.51 -6.63 20.17
C VAL A 31 -12.46 -7.89 19.33
N ASN A 32 -13.47 -8.78 19.46
CA ASN A 32 -13.47 -10.07 18.79
C ASN A 32 -13.59 -9.92 17.26
N ALA A 33 -14.49 -9.06 16.78
CA ALA A 33 -14.65 -8.80 15.35
C ALA A 33 -13.39 -8.13 14.78
N THR A 34 -12.83 -7.15 15.49
CA THR A 34 -11.64 -6.41 15.08
C THR A 34 -10.40 -7.31 15.03
N VAL A 35 -10.17 -8.16 16.03
CA VAL A 35 -9.06 -9.12 16.02
C VAL A 35 -9.19 -10.10 14.85
N ARG A 36 -10.37 -10.69 14.63
CA ARG A 36 -10.58 -11.59 13.48
C ARG A 36 -10.29 -10.89 12.14
N GLN A 37 -10.70 -9.64 11.99
CA GLN A 37 -10.41 -8.88 10.78
C GLN A 37 -8.90 -8.61 10.62
N ILE A 38 -8.21 -8.22 11.69
CA ILE A 38 -6.76 -8.01 11.68
C ILE A 38 -6.02 -9.29 11.29
N GLN A 39 -6.39 -10.44 11.87
CA GLN A 39 -5.78 -11.72 11.52
C GLN A 39 -5.95 -12.08 10.04
N ARG A 40 -7.10 -11.79 9.44
CA ARG A 40 -7.29 -11.93 7.98
C ARG A 40 -6.39 -10.99 7.18
N LEU A 41 -6.20 -9.76 7.65
CA LEU A 41 -5.29 -8.80 7.03
C LEU A 41 -3.82 -9.25 7.16
N GLU A 42 -3.41 -9.77 8.32
CA GLU A 42 -2.08 -10.37 8.53
C GLU A 42 -1.82 -11.51 7.53
N GLN A 43 -2.77 -12.44 7.40
CA GLN A 43 -2.69 -13.56 6.45
C GLN A 43 -2.59 -13.07 4.99
N ALA A 44 -3.23 -11.95 4.65
CA ALA A 44 -3.11 -11.34 3.33
C ALA A 44 -1.76 -10.64 3.10
N GLY A 45 -0.96 -10.43 4.16
CA GLY A 45 0.34 -9.75 4.11
C GLY A 45 0.30 -8.26 4.44
N CYS A 46 -0.70 -7.81 5.21
CA CYS A 46 -0.70 -6.50 5.83
C CYS A 46 0.41 -6.42 6.87
N GLU A 47 1.17 -5.34 6.89
CA GLU A 47 2.32 -5.18 7.79
C GLU A 47 2.05 -4.21 8.93
N ILE A 48 1.08 -3.31 8.77
CA ILE A 48 0.64 -2.34 9.79
C ILE A 48 -0.87 -2.22 9.69
N VAL A 49 -1.58 -2.31 10.80
CA VAL A 49 -3.04 -2.15 10.80
C VAL A 49 -3.46 -0.88 11.54
N ARG A 50 -4.54 -0.24 11.07
CA ARG A 50 -5.13 0.94 11.72
C ARG A 50 -6.57 0.64 12.14
N VAL A 51 -6.94 1.13 13.33
CA VAL A 51 -8.31 1.14 13.85
C VAL A 51 -8.77 2.56 14.12
N ALA A 52 -10.06 2.83 13.93
CA ALA A 52 -10.66 4.12 14.30
C ALA A 52 -10.91 4.15 15.81
N VAL A 53 -10.61 5.28 16.46
CA VAL A 53 -10.86 5.46 17.90
C VAL A 53 -11.73 6.70 18.10
N PRO A 54 -13.05 6.59 17.89
CA PRO A 54 -13.97 7.71 18.04
C PRO A 54 -14.45 7.91 19.48
N THR A 55 -14.36 6.90 20.35
CA THR A 55 -14.89 6.89 21.73
C THR A 55 -13.88 6.38 22.73
N GLU A 56 -14.19 6.58 24.02
CA GLU A 56 -13.37 6.06 25.12
C GLU A 56 -13.43 4.53 25.18
N GLU A 57 -14.56 3.92 24.86
CA GLU A 57 -14.74 2.46 24.79
C GLU A 57 -13.79 1.86 23.74
N ALA A 58 -13.72 2.50 22.56
CA ALA A 58 -12.79 2.10 21.53
C ALA A 58 -11.31 2.22 21.98
N ALA A 59 -10.97 3.30 22.69
CA ALA A 59 -9.62 3.47 23.24
C ALA A 59 -9.29 2.42 24.31
N ARG A 60 -10.24 2.06 25.17
CA ARG A 60 -10.09 1.01 26.20
C ARG A 60 -10.01 -0.41 25.63
N ALA A 61 -10.46 -0.64 24.39
CA ALA A 61 -10.34 -1.92 23.70
C ALA A 61 -8.91 -2.18 23.17
N ILE A 62 -8.07 -1.13 23.00
CA ILE A 62 -6.73 -1.22 22.41
C ILE A 62 -5.84 -2.28 23.07
N PRO A 63 -5.69 -2.35 24.42
CA PRO A 63 -4.81 -3.34 25.03
C PRO A 63 -5.21 -4.78 24.69
N SER A 64 -6.52 -5.08 24.67
CA SER A 64 -7.05 -6.42 24.34
C SER A 64 -6.82 -6.77 22.88
N ILE A 65 -7.00 -5.81 21.96
CA ILE A 65 -6.70 -6.00 20.54
C ILE A 65 -5.21 -6.25 20.38
N LYS A 66 -4.36 -5.39 20.96
CA LYS A 66 -2.90 -5.47 20.86
C LYS A 66 -2.33 -6.81 21.33
N ALA A 67 -2.88 -7.36 22.41
CA ALA A 67 -2.47 -8.66 22.96
C ALA A 67 -2.80 -9.85 22.04
N ALA A 68 -3.70 -9.69 21.07
CA ALA A 68 -4.22 -10.77 20.21
C ALA A 68 -3.75 -10.69 18.75
N ILE A 69 -2.89 -9.74 18.40
CA ILE A 69 -2.38 -9.50 17.04
C ILE A 69 -0.84 -9.48 17.02
N HIS A 70 -0.26 -9.69 15.84
CA HIS A 70 1.20 -9.77 15.69
C HIS A 70 1.80 -8.56 14.96
N ILE A 71 0.98 -7.85 14.17
CA ILE A 71 1.43 -6.65 13.42
C ILE A 71 1.21 -5.36 14.24
N PRO A 72 1.97 -4.31 13.98
CA PRO A 72 1.80 -3.01 14.63
C PRO A 72 0.41 -2.41 14.46
N LEU A 73 -0.09 -1.84 15.56
CA LEU A 73 -1.41 -1.22 15.66
C LEU A 73 -1.31 0.30 15.63
N VAL A 74 -2.08 0.94 14.76
CA VAL A 74 -2.20 2.41 14.66
C VAL A 74 -3.57 2.84 15.16
N ALA A 75 -3.63 3.74 16.13
CA ALA A 75 -4.87 4.38 16.55
C ALA A 75 -5.12 5.67 15.73
N ASP A 76 -6.30 5.76 15.13
CA ASP A 76 -6.77 6.92 14.38
C ASP A 76 -7.68 7.78 15.24
N VAL A 77 -7.13 8.84 15.80
CA VAL A 77 -7.84 9.78 16.69
C VAL A 77 -8.04 11.11 15.99
N HIS A 78 -9.27 11.64 16.00
CA HIS A 78 -9.60 12.83 15.20
C HIS A 78 -9.64 14.13 16.01
N PHE A 79 -10.31 14.17 17.17
CA PHE A 79 -10.60 15.43 17.87
C PHE A 79 -10.20 15.46 19.34
N ASP A 80 -10.39 14.37 20.08
CA ASP A 80 -10.14 14.33 21.51
C ASP A 80 -8.75 13.79 21.83
N TYR A 81 -7.84 14.67 22.27
CA TYR A 81 -6.47 14.31 22.64
C TYR A 81 -6.41 13.26 23.78
N ARG A 82 -7.44 13.20 24.66
CA ARG A 82 -7.49 12.23 25.76
C ARG A 82 -7.59 10.79 25.23
N LEU A 83 -8.29 10.60 24.12
CA LEU A 83 -8.34 9.29 23.45
C LEU A 83 -6.96 8.89 22.92
N ALA A 84 -6.18 9.85 22.39
CA ALA A 84 -4.80 9.59 21.98
C ALA A 84 -3.93 9.15 23.16
N LEU A 85 -4.04 9.82 24.33
CA LEU A 85 -3.33 9.46 25.54
C LEU A 85 -3.71 8.04 26.02
N LEU A 86 -5.01 7.71 26.05
CA LEU A 86 -5.49 6.37 26.40
C LEU A 86 -4.95 5.30 25.43
N CYS A 87 -4.87 5.60 24.13
CA CYS A 87 -4.29 4.67 23.16
C CYS A 87 -2.78 4.47 23.37
N VAL A 88 -2.04 5.55 23.68
CA VAL A 88 -0.61 5.48 24.01
C VAL A 88 -0.41 4.62 25.25
N ASP A 89 -1.21 4.81 26.29
CA ASP A 89 -1.21 3.98 27.50
C ASP A 89 -1.59 2.54 27.21
N GLY A 90 -2.50 2.33 26.27
CA GLY A 90 -2.94 1.02 25.80
C GLY A 90 -1.92 0.26 24.95
N GLY A 91 -0.78 0.88 24.58
CA GLY A 91 0.33 0.20 23.89
C GLY A 91 0.22 0.17 22.38
N VAL A 92 -0.40 1.18 21.75
CA VAL A 92 -0.35 1.33 20.28
C VAL A 92 1.08 1.58 19.79
N ASP A 93 1.34 1.24 18.54
CA ASP A 93 2.67 1.42 17.92
C ASP A 93 2.77 2.72 17.12
N LYS A 94 1.66 3.37 16.82
CA LYS A 94 1.61 4.68 16.15
C LYS A 94 0.28 5.37 16.41
N ILE A 95 0.30 6.68 16.54
CA ILE A 95 -0.91 7.52 16.59
C ILE A 95 -1.08 8.23 15.23
N ARG A 96 -2.30 8.26 14.73
CA ARG A 96 -2.67 9.16 13.63
C ARG A 96 -3.56 10.26 14.18
N ILE A 97 -3.13 11.48 14.01
CA ILE A 97 -3.89 12.69 14.35
C ILE A 97 -3.77 13.74 13.23
N ASN A 98 -4.66 14.72 13.30
CA ASN A 98 -4.44 16.02 12.69
C ASN A 98 -4.25 17.03 13.85
N PRO A 99 -3.02 17.52 14.11
CA PRO A 99 -2.74 18.39 15.26
C PRO A 99 -3.64 19.63 15.32
N GLY A 100 -4.04 20.20 14.17
CA GLY A 100 -4.98 21.34 14.12
C GLY A 100 -6.38 21.02 14.64
N ASN A 101 -6.79 19.73 14.61
CA ASN A 101 -8.11 19.31 15.10
C ASN A 101 -8.10 18.92 16.59
N ILE A 102 -6.92 18.66 17.15
CA ILE A 102 -6.74 18.26 18.55
C ILE A 102 -7.01 19.43 19.52
N GLY A 103 -6.84 20.67 19.04
CA GLY A 103 -7.14 21.89 19.80
C GLY A 103 -5.90 22.70 20.18
N SER A 104 -5.77 23.11 21.46
CA SER A 104 -4.70 24.00 21.88
C SER A 104 -3.30 23.37 21.77
N LYS A 105 -2.27 24.22 21.70
CA LYS A 105 -0.86 23.82 21.68
C LYS A 105 -0.50 22.91 22.88
N ASP A 106 -1.09 23.15 24.05
CA ASP A 106 -0.84 22.32 25.24
C ASP A 106 -1.37 20.89 25.07
N ARG A 107 -2.50 20.71 24.39
CA ARG A 107 -3.06 19.39 24.09
C ARG A 107 -2.19 18.63 23.07
N VAL A 108 -1.70 19.33 22.03
CA VAL A 108 -0.74 18.75 21.07
C VAL A 108 0.54 18.35 21.79
N ARG A 109 1.05 19.19 22.70
CA ARG A 109 2.23 18.91 23.51
C ARG A 109 2.01 17.67 24.38
N ALA A 110 0.89 17.56 25.09
CA ALA A 110 0.58 16.40 25.91
C ALA A 110 0.64 15.08 25.13
N VAL A 111 0.08 15.06 23.91
CA VAL A 111 0.16 13.88 23.03
C VAL A 111 1.60 13.63 22.57
N ALA A 112 2.32 14.67 22.15
CA ALA A 112 3.71 14.56 21.70
C ALA A 112 4.63 14.03 22.82
N ASP A 113 4.46 14.53 24.06
CA ASP A 113 5.26 14.09 25.22
C ASP A 113 4.98 12.62 25.55
N ALA A 114 3.71 12.23 25.63
CA ALA A 114 3.32 10.83 25.89
C ALA A 114 3.85 9.87 24.81
N CYS A 115 3.80 10.27 23.52
CA CYS A 115 4.35 9.51 22.42
C CYS A 115 5.88 9.40 22.49
N ARG A 116 6.57 10.52 22.86
CA ARG A 116 8.03 10.55 23.00
C ARG A 116 8.51 9.61 24.10
N GLU A 117 7.87 9.62 25.27
CA GLU A 117 8.22 8.76 26.41
C GLU A 117 8.19 7.26 26.08
N ARG A 118 7.35 6.88 25.08
CA ARG A 118 7.16 5.49 24.67
C ARG A 118 7.72 5.15 23.28
N ASN A 119 8.41 6.10 22.66
CA ASN A 119 8.95 5.98 21.29
C ASN A 119 7.88 5.64 20.25
N ILE A 120 6.70 6.22 20.37
CA ILE A 120 5.56 6.03 19.47
C ILE A 120 5.55 7.16 18.43
N PRO A 121 5.70 6.87 17.11
CA PRO A 121 5.64 7.90 16.09
C PRO A 121 4.22 8.44 15.90
N ILE A 122 4.14 9.69 15.45
CA ILE A 122 2.87 10.36 15.10
C ILE A 122 2.76 10.51 13.59
N ARG A 123 1.62 10.10 13.02
CA ARG A 123 1.29 10.43 11.65
C ARG A 123 0.37 11.63 11.57
N VAL A 124 0.86 12.68 10.96
CA VAL A 124 0.05 13.83 10.52
C VAL A 124 -0.75 13.40 9.29
N GLY A 125 -2.08 13.50 9.36
CA GLY A 125 -2.96 13.03 8.28
C GLY A 125 -3.91 14.11 7.79
N VAL A 126 -3.60 14.76 6.68
CA VAL A 126 -4.45 15.74 6.01
C VAL A 126 -5.26 15.06 4.91
N ASN A 127 -6.54 15.38 4.83
CA ASN A 127 -7.43 14.96 3.76
C ASN A 127 -8.06 16.20 3.10
N GLY A 128 -8.27 16.15 1.78
CA GLY A 128 -8.89 17.26 1.04
C GLY A 128 -10.25 17.70 1.56
N GLY A 129 -11.06 16.75 2.06
CA GLY A 129 -12.38 17.05 2.63
C GLY A 129 -12.37 17.70 4.02
N SER A 130 -11.20 17.81 4.67
CA SER A 130 -11.05 18.39 6.01
C SER A 130 -9.96 19.46 6.08
N LEU A 131 -9.68 20.12 4.95
CA LEU A 131 -8.77 21.28 4.91
C LEU A 131 -9.36 22.46 5.70
N GLU A 132 -8.48 23.26 6.27
CA GLU A 132 -8.79 24.50 6.96
C GLU A 132 -9.44 25.51 6.00
N LYS A 133 -10.48 26.19 6.46
CA LYS A 133 -11.29 27.11 5.64
C LYS A 133 -10.49 28.29 5.08
N ASP A 134 -9.52 28.78 5.85
CA ASP A 134 -8.61 29.86 5.45
C ASP A 134 -7.68 29.40 4.31
N LEU A 135 -7.18 28.17 4.34
CA LEU A 135 -6.38 27.61 3.25
C LEU A 135 -7.24 27.37 1.99
N VAL A 136 -8.48 26.86 2.14
CA VAL A 136 -9.41 26.70 1.02
C VAL A 136 -9.69 28.06 0.37
N GLN A 137 -9.88 29.13 1.18
CA GLN A 137 -10.08 30.48 0.67
C GLN A 137 -8.83 31.05 -0.01
N LYS A 138 -7.65 30.88 0.62
CA LYS A 138 -6.36 31.35 0.11
C LYS A 138 -6.03 30.77 -1.28
N TYR A 139 -6.29 29.49 -1.48
CA TYR A 139 -5.93 28.76 -2.70
C TYR A 139 -7.08 28.53 -3.68
N GLY A 140 -8.28 29.03 -3.37
CA GLY A 140 -9.47 28.89 -4.22
C GLY A 140 -10.01 27.45 -4.28
N GLY A 141 -9.69 26.59 -3.29
CA GLY A 141 -10.18 25.23 -3.23
C GLY A 141 -9.14 24.23 -2.69
N VAL A 142 -9.42 22.94 -2.93
CA VAL A 142 -8.52 21.85 -2.59
C VAL A 142 -7.45 21.74 -3.69
N THR A 143 -6.28 22.34 -3.46
CA THR A 143 -5.12 22.31 -4.36
C THR A 143 -3.96 21.55 -3.72
N ALA A 144 -2.94 21.25 -4.50
CA ALA A 144 -1.73 20.59 -4.01
C ALA A 144 -1.01 21.46 -2.97
N GLU A 145 -0.95 22.78 -3.22
CA GLU A 145 -0.32 23.75 -2.33
C GLU A 145 -1.08 23.86 -1.01
N ALA A 146 -2.42 23.90 -1.05
CA ALA A 146 -3.25 23.94 0.15
C ALA A 146 -3.04 22.69 1.03
N LEU A 147 -3.02 21.51 0.44
CA LEU A 147 -2.75 20.25 1.13
C LEU A 147 -1.34 20.23 1.75
N ALA A 148 -0.32 20.64 1.00
CA ALA A 148 1.05 20.68 1.46
C ALA A 148 1.24 21.72 2.58
N GLU A 149 0.66 22.92 2.46
CA GLU A 149 0.75 23.96 3.48
C GLU A 149 0.08 23.52 4.79
N SER A 150 -1.11 22.90 4.72
CA SER A 150 -1.79 22.33 5.87
C SER A 150 -0.92 21.29 6.57
N ALA A 151 -0.38 20.33 5.82
CA ALA A 151 0.49 19.30 6.39
C ALA A 151 1.73 19.88 7.07
N LEU A 152 2.41 20.83 6.41
CA LEU A 152 3.59 21.51 6.96
C LEU A 152 3.24 22.34 8.21
N GLY A 153 2.07 22.99 8.26
CA GLY A 153 1.58 23.68 9.44
C GLY A 153 1.43 22.73 10.64
N HIS A 154 0.84 21.57 10.41
CA HIS A 154 0.67 20.55 11.45
C HIS A 154 1.99 19.90 11.89
N VAL A 155 2.94 19.71 10.97
CA VAL A 155 4.30 19.25 11.31
C VAL A 155 5.00 20.24 12.21
N ARG A 156 4.95 21.54 11.90
CA ARG A 156 5.56 22.59 12.73
C ARG A 156 5.02 22.59 14.16
N LEU A 157 3.71 22.35 14.37
CA LEU A 157 3.14 22.24 15.71
C LEU A 157 3.78 21.13 16.55
N LEU A 158 4.14 20.00 15.93
CA LEU A 158 4.85 18.91 16.59
C LEU A 158 6.33 19.24 16.80
N GLU A 159 7.00 19.85 15.82
CA GLU A 159 8.39 20.30 15.92
C GLU A 159 8.57 21.34 17.05
N GLU A 160 7.63 22.28 17.18
CA GLU A 160 7.62 23.25 18.28
C GLU A 160 7.43 22.61 19.67
N CYS A 161 6.91 21.38 19.71
CA CYS A 161 6.88 20.56 20.92
C CYS A 161 8.15 19.71 21.08
N GLY A 162 9.14 19.86 20.19
CA GLY A 162 10.38 19.07 20.17
C GLY A 162 10.15 17.61 19.72
N PHE A 163 9.09 17.32 18.96
CA PHE A 163 8.76 15.97 18.51
C PHE A 163 9.17 15.78 17.04
N GLY A 164 9.93 14.72 16.75
CA GLY A 164 10.53 14.48 15.42
C GLY A 164 10.21 13.12 14.77
N ASP A 165 9.58 12.18 15.50
CA ASP A 165 9.21 10.87 14.94
C ASP A 165 7.87 10.97 14.17
N ILE A 166 7.91 11.74 13.09
CA ILE A 166 6.75 12.14 12.31
C ILE A 166 6.68 11.35 11.00
N CYS A 167 5.49 10.93 10.63
CA CYS A 167 5.13 10.47 9.29
C CYS A 167 4.05 11.41 8.73
N ILE A 168 4.04 11.66 7.42
CA ILE A 168 3.10 12.61 6.83
C ILE A 168 2.23 11.90 5.79
N SER A 169 0.94 12.21 5.78
CA SER A 169 0.04 11.82 4.69
C SER A 169 -0.85 12.99 4.27
N VAL A 170 -0.91 13.24 2.97
CA VAL A 170 -1.87 14.15 2.33
C VAL A 170 -2.67 13.35 1.32
N LYS A 171 -4.00 13.37 1.44
CA LYS A 171 -4.87 12.55 0.60
C LYS A 171 -5.98 13.37 -0.03
N CYS A 172 -6.19 13.12 -1.32
CA CYS A 172 -7.25 13.71 -2.11
C CYS A 172 -7.81 12.65 -3.07
N SER A 173 -9.08 12.75 -3.44
CA SER A 173 -9.71 11.87 -4.42
C SER A 173 -9.29 12.18 -5.86
N ARG A 174 -8.79 13.40 -6.13
CA ARG A 174 -8.26 13.84 -7.42
C ARG A 174 -6.79 13.45 -7.52
N VAL A 175 -6.50 12.40 -8.28
CA VAL A 175 -5.16 11.81 -8.40
C VAL A 175 -4.07 12.82 -8.77
N PRO A 176 -4.23 13.72 -9.78
CA PRO A 176 -3.18 14.70 -10.11
C PRO A 176 -2.86 15.64 -8.95
N VAL A 177 -3.88 16.13 -8.23
CA VAL A 177 -3.71 17.00 -7.05
C VAL A 177 -3.03 16.24 -5.91
N ASN A 178 -3.43 14.97 -5.70
CA ASN A 178 -2.84 14.10 -4.71
C ASN A 178 -1.35 13.89 -4.95
N MET A 179 -0.96 13.58 -6.18
CA MET A 179 0.44 13.37 -6.56
C MET A 179 1.27 14.65 -6.38
N ALA A 180 0.80 15.78 -6.94
CA ALA A 180 1.49 17.06 -6.81
C ALA A 180 1.69 17.48 -5.34
N ALA A 181 0.72 17.20 -4.45
CA ALA A 181 0.87 17.50 -3.02
C ALA A 181 1.99 16.68 -2.36
N TYR A 182 2.13 15.39 -2.71
CA TYR A 182 3.25 14.56 -2.21
C TYR A 182 4.59 14.98 -2.80
N GLU A 183 4.65 15.38 -4.08
CA GLU A 183 5.85 15.91 -4.70
C GLU A 183 6.33 17.18 -3.98
N LEU A 184 5.42 18.13 -3.73
CA LEU A 184 5.72 19.35 -2.96
C LEU A 184 6.22 19.04 -1.53
N LEU A 185 5.66 18.03 -0.87
CA LEU A 185 6.13 17.64 0.46
C LEU A 185 7.51 16.98 0.39
N HIS A 186 7.73 16.10 -0.57
CA HIS A 186 9.02 15.42 -0.76
C HIS A 186 10.19 16.39 -0.93
N GLU A 187 9.94 17.53 -1.59
CA GLU A 187 10.95 18.59 -1.78
C GLU A 187 11.23 19.40 -0.51
N LYS A 188 10.26 19.44 0.43
CA LYS A 188 10.31 20.37 1.58
C LYS A 188 10.67 19.71 2.90
N VAL A 189 10.51 18.39 3.03
CA VAL A 189 10.72 17.66 4.27
C VAL A 189 11.44 16.34 4.03
N ASP A 190 12.13 15.86 5.05
CA ASP A 190 12.76 14.54 5.08
C ASP A 190 12.00 13.50 5.93
N TYR A 191 10.77 13.80 6.32
CA TYR A 191 9.90 12.86 7.03
C TYR A 191 9.32 11.79 6.10
N PRO A 192 9.14 10.54 6.59
CA PRO A 192 8.49 9.49 5.83
C PRO A 192 7.09 9.88 5.35
N LEU A 193 6.79 9.52 4.10
CA LEU A 193 5.50 9.79 3.47
C LEU A 193 4.63 8.53 3.40
N HIS A 194 3.41 8.64 3.93
CA HIS A 194 2.40 7.59 3.86
C HIS A 194 1.45 7.87 2.69
N LEU A 195 1.64 7.15 1.59
CA LEU A 195 0.88 7.34 0.36
C LEU A 195 -0.53 6.76 0.44
N GLY A 196 -1.42 7.37 -0.29
CA GLY A 196 -2.78 6.87 -0.50
C GLY A 196 -3.63 7.84 -1.29
N VAL A 197 -4.69 7.32 -1.90
CA VAL A 197 -5.78 8.09 -2.51
C VAL A 197 -7.00 7.88 -1.64
N THR A 198 -7.64 8.97 -1.18
CA THR A 198 -8.90 8.86 -0.42
C THR A 198 -10.09 8.79 -1.37
N GLU A 199 -11.17 8.11 -0.95
CA GLU A 199 -12.40 8.01 -1.75
C GLU A 199 -12.13 7.54 -3.18
N ALA A 200 -11.27 6.52 -3.31
CA ALA A 200 -10.86 6.04 -4.63
C ALA A 200 -12.02 5.37 -5.39
N GLY A 201 -13.01 4.81 -4.67
CA GLY A 201 -14.21 4.18 -5.21
C GLY A 201 -14.22 2.66 -5.07
N THR A 202 -15.04 2.02 -5.90
CA THR A 202 -15.14 0.56 -5.99
C THR A 202 -13.84 -0.06 -6.53
N PRO A 203 -13.64 -1.39 -6.38
CA PRO A 203 -12.37 -2.04 -6.76
C PRO A 203 -11.88 -1.71 -8.16
N GLU A 204 -12.76 -1.71 -9.16
CA GLU A 204 -12.37 -1.48 -10.56
C GLU A 204 -11.67 -0.12 -10.75
N MET A 205 -12.34 0.98 -10.43
CA MET A 205 -11.78 2.33 -10.59
C MET A 205 -10.83 2.69 -9.46
N GLY A 206 -11.08 2.21 -8.25
CA GLY A 206 -10.27 2.49 -7.07
C GLY A 206 -8.86 1.92 -7.17
N VAL A 207 -8.69 0.73 -7.74
CA VAL A 207 -7.37 0.15 -8.00
C VAL A 207 -6.62 0.96 -9.07
N LEU A 208 -7.29 1.39 -10.14
CA LEU A 208 -6.67 2.25 -11.17
C LEU A 208 -6.18 3.59 -10.58
N LYS A 209 -7.03 4.28 -9.82
CA LYS A 209 -6.65 5.53 -9.15
C LYS A 209 -5.48 5.32 -8.18
N SER A 210 -5.49 4.22 -7.43
CA SER A 210 -4.43 3.91 -6.48
C SER A 210 -3.13 3.52 -7.19
N ALA A 211 -3.20 2.76 -8.28
CA ALA A 211 -2.04 2.40 -9.08
C ALA A 211 -1.36 3.65 -9.65
N ILE A 212 -2.13 4.62 -10.16
CA ILE A 212 -1.58 5.88 -10.67
C ILE A 212 -1.07 6.75 -9.50
N GLY A 213 -1.92 7.01 -8.50
CA GLY A 213 -1.62 7.97 -7.44
C GLY A 213 -0.59 7.49 -6.41
N ILE A 214 -0.47 6.18 -6.19
CA ILE A 214 0.53 5.59 -5.31
C ILE A 214 1.71 5.08 -6.16
N GLY A 215 1.45 4.21 -7.15
CA GLY A 215 2.49 3.62 -7.99
C GLY A 215 3.29 4.67 -8.76
N GLY A 216 2.63 5.69 -9.31
CA GLY A 216 3.30 6.79 -10.00
C GLY A 216 4.27 7.59 -9.13
N LEU A 217 4.00 7.73 -7.82
CA LEU A 217 4.91 8.33 -6.85
C LEU A 217 6.06 7.37 -6.49
N LEU A 218 5.73 6.11 -6.23
CA LEU A 218 6.72 5.08 -5.90
C LEU A 218 7.75 4.88 -7.00
N CYS A 219 7.35 4.90 -8.28
CA CYS A 219 8.27 4.84 -9.43
C CYS A 219 9.23 6.04 -9.51
N ARG A 220 8.95 7.13 -8.79
CA ARG A 220 9.82 8.31 -8.65
C ARG A 220 10.61 8.32 -7.34
N GLY A 221 10.58 7.23 -6.57
CA GLY A 221 11.23 7.12 -5.27
C GLY A 221 10.56 7.91 -4.15
N ILE A 222 9.28 8.28 -4.31
CA ILE A 222 8.50 9.04 -3.32
C ILE A 222 7.55 8.09 -2.60
N GLY A 223 7.69 7.99 -1.27
CA GLY A 223 6.82 7.22 -0.40
C GLY A 223 7.52 6.08 0.33
N ASP A 224 7.16 5.90 1.60
CA ASP A 224 7.80 4.97 2.53
C ASP A 224 6.81 3.93 3.09
N THR A 225 5.54 4.23 3.04
CA THR A 225 4.44 3.35 3.44
C THR A 225 3.19 3.71 2.67
N LEU A 226 2.28 2.79 2.47
CA LEU A 226 1.08 3.04 1.67
C LEU A 226 -0.17 2.41 2.26
N ARG A 227 -1.35 2.96 1.88
CA ARG A 227 -2.64 2.31 2.02
C ARG A 227 -3.49 2.53 0.77
N VAL A 228 -3.93 1.45 0.15
CA VAL A 228 -5.02 1.46 -0.83
C VAL A 228 -6.35 1.61 -0.08
N SER A 229 -7.28 2.40 -0.59
CA SER A 229 -8.61 2.61 0.02
C SER A 229 -9.69 2.28 -1.01
N LEU A 230 -10.47 1.23 -0.73
CA LEU A 230 -11.51 0.73 -1.62
C LEU A 230 -12.86 0.63 -0.88
N THR A 231 -13.95 0.77 -1.61
CA THR A 231 -15.28 0.40 -1.14
C THR A 231 -15.45 -1.11 -1.33
N ALA A 232 -14.73 -1.90 -0.50
CA ALA A 232 -14.66 -3.36 -0.57
C ALA A 232 -14.18 -3.95 0.78
N ASP A 233 -14.00 -5.29 0.83
CA ASP A 233 -13.33 -5.94 1.97
C ASP A 233 -11.88 -5.41 2.08
N PRO A 234 -11.41 -5.00 3.28
CA PRO A 234 -10.05 -4.49 3.46
C PRO A 234 -8.93 -5.46 3.02
N VAL A 235 -9.19 -6.75 2.92
CA VAL A 235 -8.23 -7.72 2.35
C VAL A 235 -7.92 -7.40 0.88
N GLU A 236 -8.90 -6.94 0.11
CA GLU A 236 -8.70 -6.53 -1.28
C GLU A 236 -7.76 -5.32 -1.40
N GLU A 237 -7.77 -4.41 -0.41
CA GLU A 237 -6.82 -3.28 -0.33
C GLU A 237 -5.38 -3.77 -0.23
N VAL A 238 -5.13 -4.80 0.60
CA VAL A 238 -3.80 -5.40 0.77
C VAL A 238 -3.33 -6.10 -0.50
N VAL A 239 -4.22 -6.86 -1.14
CA VAL A 239 -3.92 -7.52 -2.43
C VAL A 239 -3.57 -6.49 -3.51
N ALA A 240 -4.34 -5.40 -3.61
CA ALA A 240 -4.07 -4.32 -4.56
C ALA A 240 -2.73 -3.62 -4.23
N ALA A 241 -2.42 -3.39 -2.95
CA ALA A 241 -1.16 -2.80 -2.51
C ALA A 241 0.05 -3.67 -2.91
N LYS A 242 -0.01 -4.99 -2.70
CA LYS A 242 1.02 -5.94 -3.13
C LYS A 242 1.26 -5.88 -4.64
N ARG A 243 0.18 -5.86 -5.43
CA ARG A 243 0.25 -5.75 -6.90
C ARG A 243 0.86 -4.42 -7.36
N ILE A 244 0.54 -3.31 -6.70
CA ILE A 244 1.15 -2.01 -7.01
C ILE A 244 2.66 -2.05 -6.72
N LEU A 245 3.08 -2.58 -5.57
CA LEU A 245 4.51 -2.71 -5.23
C LEU A 245 5.25 -3.61 -6.23
N GLN A 246 4.63 -4.72 -6.64
CA GLN A 246 5.18 -5.63 -7.65
C GLN A 246 5.30 -4.94 -9.02
N ALA A 247 4.24 -4.26 -9.48
CA ALA A 247 4.26 -3.53 -10.75
C ALA A 247 5.30 -2.38 -10.77
N CYS A 248 5.63 -1.80 -9.61
CA CYS A 248 6.71 -0.81 -9.45
C CYS A 248 8.11 -1.44 -9.31
N GLY A 249 8.25 -2.77 -9.32
CA GLY A 249 9.53 -3.45 -9.11
C GLY A 249 10.12 -3.31 -7.70
N LEU A 250 9.31 -2.87 -6.72
CA LEU A 250 9.77 -2.63 -5.35
C LEU A 250 9.67 -3.86 -4.44
N ARG A 251 8.81 -4.80 -4.79
CA ARG A 251 8.63 -6.04 -4.03
C ARG A 251 8.10 -7.14 -4.95
N GLN A 252 8.76 -8.27 -4.97
CA GLN A 252 8.23 -9.45 -5.63
C GLN A 252 7.48 -10.29 -4.59
N THR A 253 6.16 -10.37 -4.73
CA THR A 253 5.27 -11.01 -3.75
C THR A 253 4.63 -12.31 -4.26
N GLY A 254 5.12 -12.82 -5.37
CA GLY A 254 4.63 -14.01 -6.08
C GLY A 254 5.05 -13.96 -7.53
N PRO A 255 4.49 -14.82 -8.39
CA PRO A 255 4.82 -14.84 -9.80
C PRO A 255 4.38 -13.55 -10.51
N ASP A 256 5.22 -13.10 -11.45
CA ASP A 256 4.89 -12.02 -12.38
C ASP A 256 4.58 -12.61 -13.76
N LEU A 257 3.42 -12.29 -14.31
CA LEU A 257 2.97 -12.78 -15.61
C LEU A 257 3.19 -11.74 -16.69
N ILE A 258 4.10 -12.04 -17.61
CA ILE A 258 4.27 -11.29 -18.85
C ILE A 258 3.46 -11.98 -19.95
N ALA A 259 2.43 -11.31 -20.45
CA ALA A 259 1.60 -11.83 -21.55
C ALA A 259 1.66 -10.90 -22.74
N CYS A 260 1.98 -11.46 -23.92
CA CYS A 260 1.97 -10.73 -25.18
C CYS A 260 0.53 -10.32 -25.54
N PRO A 261 0.29 -9.10 -26.03
CA PRO A 261 -1.00 -8.74 -26.59
C PRO A 261 -1.26 -9.52 -27.88
N THR A 262 -2.50 -9.96 -28.08
CA THR A 262 -2.87 -10.66 -29.31
C THR A 262 -2.70 -9.75 -30.54
N CYS A 263 -2.04 -10.25 -31.57
CA CYS A 263 -1.83 -9.54 -32.85
C CYS A 263 -1.94 -10.51 -34.01
N GLY A 264 -1.84 -10.02 -35.28
CA GLY A 264 -1.93 -10.85 -36.47
C GLY A 264 -0.85 -11.94 -36.59
N ARG A 265 0.17 -11.95 -35.74
CA ARG A 265 1.21 -13.00 -35.68
C ARG A 265 0.85 -14.14 -34.73
N THR A 266 -0.14 -13.96 -33.85
CA THR A 266 -0.62 -15.00 -32.93
C THR A 266 -1.16 -16.19 -33.73
N LYS A 267 -0.68 -17.40 -33.44
CA LYS A 267 -0.96 -18.62 -34.21
C LYS A 267 -1.81 -19.65 -33.46
N TYR A 268 -2.26 -19.36 -32.25
CA TYR A 268 -3.07 -20.22 -31.40
C TYR A 268 -4.05 -19.38 -30.58
N ASP A 269 -5.02 -20.01 -29.94
CA ASP A 269 -5.96 -19.30 -29.05
C ASP A 269 -5.31 -18.96 -27.69
N MET A 270 -4.58 -17.86 -27.67
CA MET A 270 -3.78 -17.45 -26.53
C MET A 270 -4.62 -16.97 -25.34
N LEU A 271 -5.82 -16.40 -25.55
CA LEU A 271 -6.59 -15.77 -24.46
C LEU A 271 -7.02 -16.76 -23.37
N PRO A 272 -7.59 -17.94 -23.70
CA PRO A 272 -7.91 -18.96 -22.69
C PRO A 272 -6.65 -19.46 -21.96
N ILE A 273 -5.56 -19.65 -22.68
CA ILE A 273 -4.27 -20.11 -22.11
C ILE A 273 -3.72 -19.11 -21.13
N ALA A 274 -3.65 -17.82 -21.48
CA ALA A 274 -3.17 -16.78 -20.60
C ALA A 274 -4.02 -16.65 -19.32
N ARG A 275 -5.37 -16.75 -19.46
CA ARG A 275 -6.29 -16.74 -18.31
C ARG A 275 -6.11 -17.97 -17.41
N GLU A 276 -5.90 -19.14 -17.98
CA GLU A 276 -5.67 -20.37 -17.21
C GLU A 276 -4.32 -20.31 -16.47
N VAL A 277 -3.26 -19.82 -17.14
CA VAL A 277 -1.98 -19.58 -16.50
C VAL A 277 -2.13 -18.59 -15.35
N GLU A 278 -2.77 -17.43 -15.58
CA GLU A 278 -3.02 -16.44 -14.52
C GLU A 278 -3.80 -17.02 -13.34
N ARG A 279 -4.82 -17.83 -13.61
CA ARG A 279 -5.63 -18.49 -12.59
C ARG A 279 -4.79 -19.45 -11.74
N ARG A 280 -3.96 -20.28 -12.35
CA ARG A 280 -3.10 -21.26 -11.65
C ARG A 280 -1.98 -20.57 -10.87
N LEU A 281 -1.41 -19.47 -11.40
CA LEU A 281 -0.39 -18.69 -10.73
C LEU A 281 -0.86 -18.03 -9.42
N LYS A 282 -2.18 -17.82 -9.22
CA LYS A 282 -2.73 -17.29 -7.96
C LYS A 282 -2.42 -18.15 -6.74
N SER A 283 -2.18 -19.44 -6.93
CA SER A 283 -1.79 -20.39 -5.87
C SER A 283 -0.29 -20.65 -5.80
N CYS A 284 0.51 -19.94 -6.59
CA CYS A 284 1.96 -20.05 -6.60
C CYS A 284 2.57 -18.90 -5.79
N ASP A 285 3.42 -19.22 -4.81
CA ASP A 285 4.13 -18.22 -3.99
C ASP A 285 5.57 -17.98 -4.44
N LYS A 286 6.02 -18.66 -5.52
CA LYS A 286 7.39 -18.52 -6.02
C LYS A 286 7.59 -17.13 -6.64
N PRO A 287 8.68 -16.42 -6.31
CA PRO A 287 9.00 -15.11 -6.87
C PRO A 287 9.65 -15.26 -8.25
N ILE A 288 8.89 -15.70 -9.25
CA ILE A 288 9.34 -16.00 -10.62
C ILE A 288 8.61 -15.13 -11.63
N THR A 289 9.23 -14.92 -12.79
CA THR A 289 8.61 -14.28 -13.96
C THR A 289 8.20 -15.35 -14.97
N VAL A 290 6.91 -15.42 -15.29
CA VAL A 290 6.32 -16.38 -16.21
C VAL A 290 5.86 -15.66 -17.48
N ALA A 291 6.18 -16.20 -18.65
CA ALA A 291 5.81 -15.57 -19.91
C ALA A 291 4.81 -16.42 -20.72
N VAL A 292 3.80 -15.77 -21.28
CA VAL A 292 2.86 -16.35 -22.26
C VAL A 292 2.90 -15.52 -23.54
N MET A 293 3.49 -16.08 -24.60
CA MET A 293 3.81 -15.37 -25.84
C MET A 293 3.01 -15.90 -27.03
N GLY A 294 2.47 -14.98 -27.84
CA GLY A 294 1.58 -15.28 -28.97
C GLY A 294 2.24 -15.89 -30.17
N CYS A 295 3.56 -15.83 -30.33
CA CYS A 295 4.27 -16.40 -31.46
C CYS A 295 5.70 -16.81 -31.11
N VAL A 296 6.23 -17.81 -31.78
CA VAL A 296 7.58 -18.35 -31.60
C VAL A 296 8.69 -17.44 -32.14
N VAL A 297 8.34 -16.46 -33.01
CA VAL A 297 9.33 -15.61 -33.67
C VAL A 297 9.95 -14.61 -32.71
N ASN A 298 9.12 -13.87 -31.97
CA ASN A 298 9.56 -12.83 -31.04
C ASN A 298 9.46 -13.29 -29.58
N GLY A 299 8.65 -14.32 -29.32
CA GLY A 299 8.30 -14.74 -27.95
C GLY A 299 9.51 -14.98 -27.06
N PRO A 300 10.44 -15.88 -27.42
CA PRO A 300 11.61 -16.15 -26.59
C PRO A 300 12.56 -14.95 -26.43
N GLY A 301 12.62 -14.06 -27.42
CA GLY A 301 13.43 -12.84 -27.35
C GLY A 301 12.83 -11.77 -26.45
N GLU A 302 11.54 -11.46 -26.65
CA GLU A 302 10.81 -10.46 -25.83
C GLU A 302 10.66 -10.89 -24.36
N ALA A 303 10.60 -12.21 -24.13
CA ALA A 303 10.51 -12.81 -22.79
C ALA A 303 11.83 -13.45 -22.31
N SER A 304 12.97 -13.01 -22.82
CA SER A 304 14.29 -13.58 -22.48
C SER A 304 14.65 -13.45 -21.00
N ALA A 305 14.10 -12.45 -20.33
CA ALA A 305 14.28 -12.24 -18.88
C ALA A 305 13.32 -13.09 -18.00
N ALA A 306 12.32 -13.76 -18.62
CA ALA A 306 11.41 -14.62 -17.86
C ALA A 306 12.13 -15.91 -17.41
N ASP A 307 11.83 -16.36 -16.18
CA ASP A 307 12.38 -17.61 -15.67
C ASP A 307 11.90 -18.80 -16.47
N VAL A 308 10.63 -18.79 -16.89
CA VAL A 308 10.01 -19.81 -17.73
C VAL A 308 8.88 -19.21 -18.55
N GLY A 309 8.59 -19.78 -19.70
CA GLY A 309 7.50 -19.32 -20.54
C GLY A 309 7.12 -20.25 -21.68
N ILE A 310 5.98 -19.96 -22.27
CA ILE A 310 5.48 -20.63 -23.46
C ILE A 310 5.30 -19.64 -24.60
N ALA A 311 5.55 -20.10 -25.83
CA ALA A 311 5.30 -19.33 -27.04
C ALA A 311 4.54 -20.21 -28.05
N GLY A 312 3.35 -19.78 -28.42
CA GLY A 312 2.47 -20.57 -29.31
C GLY A 312 2.90 -20.58 -30.77
N GLY A 313 2.60 -21.67 -31.45
CA GLY A 313 2.74 -21.87 -32.85
C GLY A 313 1.48 -22.53 -33.40
N LYS A 314 1.53 -23.06 -34.62
CA LYS A 314 0.37 -23.72 -35.26
C LYS A 314 0.27 -25.18 -34.82
N GLY A 315 -0.64 -25.47 -33.87
CA GLY A 315 -0.86 -26.80 -33.31
C GLY A 315 0.20 -27.30 -32.35
N GLU A 316 1.31 -26.60 -32.23
CA GLU A 316 2.38 -26.83 -31.24
C GLU A 316 2.95 -25.50 -30.76
N GLY A 317 3.58 -25.45 -29.59
CA GLY A 317 4.29 -24.31 -29.11
C GLY A 317 5.66 -24.66 -28.56
N LEU A 318 6.37 -23.66 -28.08
CA LEU A 318 7.69 -23.81 -27.44
C LEU A 318 7.55 -23.59 -25.94
N LEU A 319 8.15 -24.46 -25.16
CA LEU A 319 8.47 -24.21 -23.75
C LEU A 319 9.92 -23.69 -23.70
N PHE A 320 10.14 -22.59 -22.97
CA PHE A 320 11.46 -21.99 -22.84
C PHE A 320 11.72 -21.55 -21.41
N ALA A 321 12.99 -21.43 -21.06
CA ALA A 321 13.44 -20.87 -19.78
C ALA A 321 14.63 -19.93 -20.02
N LYS A 322 14.61 -18.74 -19.47
CA LYS A 322 15.66 -17.72 -19.59
C LYS A 322 16.12 -17.52 -21.05
N GLY A 323 15.15 -17.38 -21.94
CA GLY A 323 15.37 -17.20 -23.37
C GLY A 323 15.79 -18.44 -24.16
N THR A 324 16.09 -19.58 -23.49
CA THR A 324 16.50 -20.83 -24.13
C THR A 324 15.31 -21.75 -24.36
N VAL A 325 15.10 -22.20 -25.58
CA VAL A 325 14.05 -23.19 -25.91
C VAL A 325 14.41 -24.54 -25.30
N LEU A 326 13.52 -25.07 -24.46
CA LEU A 326 13.68 -26.38 -23.84
C LEU A 326 13.14 -27.51 -24.72
N ARG A 327 11.90 -27.38 -25.16
CA ARG A 327 11.21 -28.38 -26.01
C ARG A 327 10.01 -27.79 -26.74
N LYS A 328 9.57 -28.49 -27.78
CA LYS A 328 8.27 -28.28 -28.39
C LYS A 328 7.20 -29.07 -27.64
N VAL A 329 6.00 -28.49 -27.55
CA VAL A 329 4.89 -29.06 -26.81
C VAL A 329 3.60 -28.90 -27.65
N PRO A 330 2.73 -29.92 -27.75
CA PRO A 330 1.40 -29.75 -28.31
C PRO A 330 0.62 -28.63 -27.66
N GLU A 331 -0.23 -27.92 -28.40
CA GLU A 331 -0.96 -26.74 -27.92
C GLU A 331 -1.82 -27.03 -26.69
N ASP A 332 -2.49 -28.18 -26.67
CA ASP A 332 -3.34 -28.64 -25.57
C ASP A 332 -2.58 -29.02 -24.29
N GLN A 333 -1.26 -29.20 -24.38
CA GLN A 333 -0.39 -29.54 -23.25
C GLN A 333 0.49 -28.37 -22.76
N LEU A 334 0.41 -27.20 -23.41
CA LEU A 334 1.29 -26.07 -23.13
C LEU A 334 1.21 -25.59 -21.67
N VAL A 335 0.01 -25.49 -21.11
CA VAL A 335 -0.19 -25.03 -19.73
C VAL A 335 0.39 -26.04 -18.74
N ASP A 336 0.12 -27.32 -18.92
CA ASP A 336 0.61 -28.36 -18.01
C ASP A 336 2.13 -28.47 -18.07
N ALA A 337 2.72 -28.43 -19.27
CA ALA A 337 4.17 -28.42 -19.46
C ALA A 337 4.84 -27.19 -18.81
N LEU A 338 4.18 -26.04 -18.85
CA LEU A 338 4.64 -24.82 -18.17
C LEU A 338 4.68 -25.00 -16.66
N PHE A 339 3.62 -25.56 -16.07
CA PHE A 339 3.55 -25.77 -14.62
C PHE A 339 4.46 -26.89 -14.15
N GLU A 340 4.69 -27.95 -14.93
CA GLU A 340 5.73 -28.94 -14.66
C GLU A 340 7.13 -28.30 -14.55
N GLU A 341 7.40 -27.26 -15.36
CA GLU A 341 8.69 -26.56 -15.29
C GLU A 341 8.75 -25.57 -14.12
N ILE A 342 7.63 -24.88 -13.83
CA ILE A 342 7.50 -24.01 -12.63
C ILE A 342 7.75 -24.81 -11.35
N ASP A 343 7.25 -26.05 -11.28
CA ASP A 343 7.42 -26.88 -10.07
C ASP A 343 8.89 -27.25 -9.79
N LYS A 344 9.74 -27.24 -10.81
CA LYS A 344 11.19 -27.52 -10.69
C LYS A 344 12.01 -26.32 -10.23
N LEU A 345 11.47 -25.07 -10.35
CA LEU A 345 12.11 -23.85 -9.89
C LEU A 345 11.95 -23.67 -8.39
#